data_7b2c60caa79fd803f1943cc6ebc875ef
#
_entry.id   7b2c60caa79fd803f1943cc6ebc875ef
#
_cell.length_a   1.000
_cell.length_b   1.000
_cell.length_c   1.000
_cell.angle_alpha   90.00
_cell.angle_beta   90.00
_cell.angle_gamma   90.00
#
_symmetry.space_group_name_H-M   'P 1'
#
loop_
_entity.id
_entity.type
_entity.pdbx_description
1 polymer ?
#
loop_
_entity_poly.entity_id
_entity_poly.type
_entity_poly.pdbx_seq_one_letter_code
_entity_poly.pdbx_strand_id
1 'polypeptide(L)'
;MSAAPLFPLFALCRHRMGSDGAGVTTLAAARGCPLRCKYCLNPQSLREETPARMVAPEELYEMTRVDDLYFQATRGGVTFGGGEPLLYAPFIAAFRQCCGKAWRLTAETSLNVPEGLARAALPALDEVIFDVKDADPAIYRAYTGGDNARALLNLRLALETLGAQRVLARVPRIPGYNTERDVQKSVAALRKMGVTRFDVFSYRLPKAGKTPAPVV
;
A
#
# COMPACT_ATOMS: atom_id res chain seq x y z
N MET A 1 -17.01 25.60 -4.43
CA MET A 1 -16.91 24.18 -4.76
C MET A 1 -15.44 23.80 -4.60
N SER A 2 -15.08 22.84 -3.72
CA SER A 2 -13.69 22.38 -3.59
C SER A 2 -13.27 21.68 -4.88
N ALA A 3 -12.05 21.93 -5.36
CA ALA A 3 -11.51 21.23 -6.53
C ALA A 3 -11.53 19.72 -6.29
N ALA A 4 -11.79 18.93 -7.34
CA ALA A 4 -11.76 17.48 -7.24
C ALA A 4 -10.36 17.00 -6.79
N PRO A 5 -10.26 16.02 -5.88
CA PRO A 5 -8.96 15.52 -5.45
C PRO A 5 -8.26 14.81 -6.60
N LEU A 6 -6.95 15.05 -6.76
CA LEU A 6 -6.15 14.46 -7.81
C LEU A 6 -5.17 13.43 -7.25
N PHE A 7 -4.83 12.43 -8.08
CA PHE A 7 -3.90 11.36 -7.76
C PHE A 7 -2.72 11.36 -8.73
N PRO A 8 -1.48 11.47 -8.26
CA PRO A 8 -0.30 11.49 -9.13
C PRO A 8 0.05 10.06 -9.57
N LEU A 9 -0.64 9.58 -10.56
CA LEU A 9 -0.47 8.25 -11.14
C LEU A 9 0.84 8.19 -11.95
N PHE A 10 1.84 7.43 -11.49
CA PHE A 10 3.05 7.22 -12.26
C PHE A 10 3.09 5.87 -12.99
N ALA A 11 2.28 4.90 -12.56
CA ALA A 11 2.12 3.62 -13.25
C ALA A 11 0.73 3.03 -13.01
N LEU A 12 0.21 2.32 -14.01
CA LEU A 12 -1.01 1.53 -13.95
C LEU A 12 -0.70 0.12 -14.43
N CYS A 13 -0.71 -0.85 -13.51
CA CYS A 13 -0.33 -2.23 -13.80
C CYS A 13 -1.54 -3.14 -13.69
N ARG A 14 -2.02 -3.58 -14.85
CA ARG A 14 -3.23 -4.38 -14.96
C ARG A 14 -2.97 -5.88 -14.75
N HIS A 15 -4.03 -6.63 -14.45
CA HIS A 15 -4.07 -8.09 -14.37
C HIS A 15 -3.05 -8.70 -13.40
N ARG A 16 -2.88 -8.08 -12.25
CA ARG A 16 -2.04 -8.63 -11.19
C ARG A 16 -2.81 -9.70 -10.41
N MET A 17 -2.12 -10.76 -10.03
CA MET A 17 -2.74 -11.90 -9.34
C MET A 17 -1.87 -12.32 -8.15
N GLY A 18 -2.50 -12.41 -6.97
CA GLY A 18 -1.89 -13.00 -5.78
C GLY A 18 -0.86 -12.13 -5.02
N SER A 19 -0.46 -10.98 -5.56
CA SER A 19 0.51 -10.09 -4.91
C SER A 19 -0.13 -8.89 -4.21
N ASP A 20 -1.20 -8.35 -4.79
CA ASP A 20 -1.70 -7.01 -4.45
C ASP A 20 -3.15 -7.03 -3.96
N GLY A 21 -3.58 -8.12 -3.32
CA GLY A 21 -4.94 -8.33 -2.85
C GLY A 21 -5.59 -9.58 -3.44
N ALA A 22 -6.88 -9.74 -3.18
CA ALA A 22 -7.64 -10.90 -3.64
C ALA A 22 -8.11 -10.74 -5.09
N GLY A 23 -8.14 -11.84 -5.83
CA GLY A 23 -8.61 -11.88 -7.22
C GLY A 23 -7.63 -11.25 -8.21
N VAL A 24 -8.16 -10.86 -9.37
CA VAL A 24 -7.40 -10.07 -10.36
C VAL A 24 -7.49 -8.60 -9.95
N THR A 25 -6.34 -7.94 -9.86
CA THR A 25 -6.26 -6.54 -9.45
C THR A 25 -5.56 -5.69 -10.52
N THR A 26 -5.87 -4.40 -10.51
CA THR A 26 -5.13 -3.37 -11.23
C THR A 26 -4.47 -2.45 -10.19
N LEU A 27 -3.13 -2.40 -10.19
CA LEU A 27 -2.36 -1.53 -9.32
C LEU A 27 -2.33 -0.12 -9.90
N ALA A 28 -2.88 0.84 -9.15
CA ALA A 28 -2.69 2.27 -9.37
C ALA A 28 -1.56 2.78 -8.47
N ALA A 29 -0.42 3.07 -9.07
CA ALA A 29 0.80 3.42 -8.35
C ALA A 29 0.96 4.94 -8.20
N ALA A 30 0.92 5.42 -6.95
CA ALA A 30 1.11 6.83 -6.58
C ALA A 30 2.56 7.25 -6.56
N ARG A 31 2.87 8.45 -7.05
CA ARG A 31 4.14 9.13 -6.74
C ARG A 31 4.07 9.76 -5.34
N GLY A 32 5.21 9.78 -4.65
CA GLY A 32 5.33 10.35 -3.31
C GLY A 32 5.25 9.30 -2.20
N CYS A 33 6.17 9.39 -1.23
CA CYS A 33 6.20 8.55 -0.04
C CYS A 33 6.92 9.29 1.09
N PRO A 34 6.46 9.22 2.35
CA PRO A 34 7.14 9.84 3.48
C PRO A 34 8.41 9.08 3.92
N LEU A 35 8.56 7.83 3.47
CA LEU A 35 9.69 6.97 3.82
C LEU A 35 10.78 6.96 2.75
N ARG A 36 12.00 6.55 3.14
CA ARG A 36 13.17 6.42 2.27
C ARG A 36 13.80 5.03 2.46
N CYS A 37 12.98 3.98 2.26
CA CYS A 37 13.39 2.59 2.43
C CYS A 37 14.62 2.27 1.56
N LYS A 38 15.63 1.63 2.16
CA LYS A 38 16.90 1.32 1.49
C LYS A 38 16.75 0.37 0.30
N TYR A 39 15.79 -0.54 0.36
CA TYR A 39 15.46 -1.47 -0.73
C TYR A 39 14.04 -1.20 -1.25
N CYS A 40 13.74 0.07 -1.54
CA CYS A 40 12.47 0.45 -2.14
C CYS A 40 12.29 -0.22 -3.50
N LEU A 41 11.17 -0.92 -3.71
CA LEU A 41 10.83 -1.54 -4.99
C LEU A 41 10.44 -0.51 -6.06
N ASN A 42 9.99 0.66 -5.62
CA ASN A 42 9.56 1.77 -6.48
C ASN A 42 10.36 3.04 -6.21
N PRO A 43 11.72 3.04 -6.31
CA PRO A 43 12.53 4.21 -5.99
C PRO A 43 12.20 5.41 -6.86
N GLN A 44 11.68 5.19 -8.08
CA GLN A 44 11.18 6.23 -8.97
C GLN A 44 10.01 7.01 -8.37
N SER A 45 9.19 6.40 -7.49
CA SER A 45 8.09 7.11 -6.82
C SER A 45 8.56 8.24 -5.90
N LEU A 46 9.83 8.24 -5.52
CA LEU A 46 10.44 9.22 -4.62
C LEU A 46 11.08 10.41 -5.35
N ARG A 47 11.16 10.35 -6.67
CA ARG A 47 11.84 11.35 -7.50
C ARG A 47 10.82 12.31 -8.07
N GLU A 48 11.07 13.61 -7.94
CA GLU A 48 10.18 14.67 -8.47
C GLU A 48 10.14 14.67 -9.99
N GLU A 49 11.26 14.31 -10.64
CA GLU A 49 11.39 14.19 -12.09
C GLU A 49 10.64 13.00 -12.69
N THR A 50 10.19 12.03 -11.89
CA THR A 50 9.40 10.92 -12.41
C THR A 50 8.07 11.45 -12.96
N PRO A 51 7.79 11.24 -14.25
CA PRO A 51 6.51 11.65 -14.82
C PRO A 51 5.35 11.00 -14.07
N ALA A 52 4.36 11.81 -13.69
CA ALA A 52 3.13 11.33 -13.08
C ALA A 52 1.96 12.13 -13.66
N ARG A 53 0.96 11.41 -14.16
CA ARG A 53 -0.28 12.02 -14.62
C ARG A 53 -1.16 12.32 -13.42
N MET A 54 -1.61 13.57 -13.31
CA MET A 54 -2.59 13.95 -12.30
C MET A 54 -3.97 13.53 -12.80
N VAL A 55 -4.54 12.48 -12.21
CA VAL A 55 -5.83 11.92 -12.63
C VAL A 55 -6.93 12.23 -11.61
N ALA A 56 -8.13 12.52 -12.10
CA ALA A 56 -9.34 12.62 -11.28
C ALA A 56 -9.90 11.21 -10.98
N PRO A 57 -10.74 11.04 -9.94
CA PRO A 57 -11.34 9.74 -9.61
C PRO A 57 -12.11 9.11 -10.79
N GLU A 58 -12.89 9.90 -11.49
CA GLU A 58 -13.68 9.48 -12.66
C GLU A 58 -12.77 9.04 -13.80
N GLU A 59 -11.65 9.73 -13.99
CA GLU A 59 -10.67 9.40 -15.03
C GLU A 59 -9.99 8.05 -14.72
N LEU A 60 -9.54 7.83 -13.48
CA LEU A 60 -8.98 6.53 -13.09
C LEU A 60 -10.02 5.42 -13.22
N TYR A 61 -11.29 5.69 -12.89
CA TYR A 61 -12.38 4.73 -13.08
C TYR A 61 -12.51 4.33 -14.55
N GLU A 62 -12.54 5.28 -15.48
CA GLU A 62 -12.61 4.99 -16.92
C GLU A 62 -11.37 4.19 -17.40
N MET A 63 -10.19 4.48 -16.88
CA MET A 63 -8.97 3.74 -17.21
C MET A 63 -9.01 2.29 -16.73
N THR A 64 -9.68 2.01 -15.61
CA THR A 64 -9.69 0.69 -14.97
C THR A 64 -10.94 -0.14 -15.27
N ARG A 65 -12.06 0.49 -15.70
CA ARG A 65 -13.31 -0.23 -15.96
C ARG A 65 -13.24 -1.24 -17.10
N VAL A 66 -12.23 -1.15 -17.94
CA VAL A 66 -11.96 -2.17 -18.98
C VAL A 66 -11.65 -3.54 -18.38
N ASP A 67 -11.29 -3.59 -17.09
CA ASP A 67 -11.02 -4.80 -16.32
C ASP A 67 -12.22 -5.28 -15.49
N ASP A 68 -13.37 -4.61 -15.57
CA ASP A 68 -14.55 -4.86 -14.72
C ASP A 68 -14.99 -6.33 -14.72
N LEU A 69 -14.98 -6.98 -15.88
CA LEU A 69 -15.33 -8.40 -15.99
C LEU A 69 -14.42 -9.29 -15.13
N TYR A 70 -13.11 -9.01 -15.15
CA TYR A 70 -12.13 -9.74 -14.35
C TYR A 70 -12.33 -9.46 -12.85
N PHE A 71 -12.61 -8.21 -12.50
CA PHE A 71 -12.86 -7.81 -11.10
C PHE A 71 -14.08 -8.52 -10.54
N GLN A 72 -15.19 -8.53 -11.27
CA GLN A 72 -16.42 -9.18 -10.84
C GLN A 72 -16.25 -10.71 -10.77
N ALA A 73 -15.65 -11.33 -11.79
CA ALA A 73 -15.46 -12.78 -11.84
C ALA A 73 -14.56 -13.31 -10.71
N THR A 74 -13.58 -12.52 -10.25
CA THR A 74 -12.59 -12.96 -9.27
C THR A 74 -12.74 -12.29 -7.90
N ARG A 75 -13.70 -11.38 -7.73
CA ARG A 75 -13.84 -10.51 -6.55
C ARG A 75 -12.60 -9.64 -6.31
N GLY A 76 -11.95 -9.24 -7.38
CA GLY A 76 -10.82 -8.34 -7.42
C GLY A 76 -11.21 -6.87 -7.52
N GLY A 77 -10.30 -6.03 -8.01
CA GLY A 77 -10.54 -4.60 -8.18
C GLY A 77 -9.27 -3.77 -8.27
N VAL A 78 -9.27 -2.59 -7.66
CA VAL A 78 -8.14 -1.66 -7.73
C VAL A 78 -7.34 -1.71 -6.43
N THR A 79 -6.02 -1.85 -6.57
CA THR A 79 -5.08 -1.71 -5.46
C THR A 79 -4.32 -0.39 -5.61
N PHE A 80 -4.39 0.45 -4.59
CA PHE A 80 -3.60 1.65 -4.49
C PHE A 80 -2.25 1.33 -3.83
N GLY A 81 -1.14 1.72 -4.46
CA GLY A 81 0.21 1.42 -3.96
C GLY A 81 1.27 2.30 -4.61
N GLY A 82 2.46 1.75 -4.86
CA GLY A 82 3.58 2.44 -5.50
C GLY A 82 4.47 3.19 -4.51
N GLY A 83 4.20 4.48 -4.26
CA GLY A 83 4.72 5.24 -3.12
C GLY A 83 3.88 4.97 -1.86
N GLU A 84 3.32 6.02 -1.26
CA GLU A 84 2.37 5.89 -0.14
C GLU A 84 0.99 6.40 -0.57
N PRO A 85 0.06 5.50 -0.90
CA PRO A 85 -1.23 5.89 -1.47
C PRO A 85 -2.13 6.65 -0.49
N LEU A 86 -2.00 6.42 0.82
CA LEU A 86 -2.83 7.10 1.82
C LEU A 86 -2.54 8.61 1.94
N LEU A 87 -1.46 9.12 1.33
CA LEU A 87 -1.26 10.56 1.15
C LEU A 87 -2.40 11.20 0.33
N TYR A 88 -3.09 10.39 -0.47
CA TYR A 88 -4.18 10.81 -1.36
C TYR A 88 -5.54 10.30 -0.87
N ALA A 89 -5.74 10.29 0.43
CA ALA A 89 -6.96 9.80 1.08
C ALA A 89 -8.26 10.40 0.51
N PRO A 90 -8.38 11.72 0.24
CA PRO A 90 -9.58 12.28 -0.38
C PRO A 90 -9.87 11.71 -1.76
N PHE A 91 -8.83 11.40 -2.55
CA PHE A 91 -8.99 10.76 -3.85
C PHE A 91 -9.53 9.33 -3.70
N ILE A 92 -8.97 8.52 -2.78
CA ILE A 92 -9.42 7.14 -2.54
C ILE A 92 -10.89 7.13 -2.13
N ALA A 93 -11.30 8.05 -1.25
CA ALA A 93 -12.68 8.19 -0.82
C ALA A 93 -13.62 8.58 -1.99
N ALA A 94 -13.20 9.50 -2.86
CA ALA A 94 -13.96 9.89 -4.04
C ALA A 94 -14.01 8.76 -5.09
N PHE A 95 -12.90 8.05 -5.32
CA PHE A 95 -12.86 6.90 -6.23
C PHE A 95 -13.82 5.79 -5.80
N ARG A 96 -14.00 5.57 -4.49
CA ARG A 96 -15.03 4.63 -3.97
C ARG A 96 -16.43 5.01 -4.43
N GLN A 97 -16.74 6.30 -4.59
CA GLN A 97 -18.05 6.72 -5.08
C GLN A 97 -18.22 6.38 -6.57
N CYS A 98 -17.14 6.40 -7.36
CA CYS A 98 -17.18 6.04 -8.79
C CYS A 98 -17.42 4.54 -9.00
N CYS A 99 -16.70 3.67 -8.28
CA CYS A 99 -16.78 2.22 -8.49
C CYS A 99 -17.84 1.51 -7.59
N GLY A 100 -18.40 2.20 -6.61
CA GLY A 100 -19.33 1.60 -5.65
C GLY A 100 -18.71 0.43 -4.87
N LYS A 101 -19.49 -0.59 -4.57
CA LYS A 101 -19.05 -1.82 -3.88
C LYS A 101 -18.80 -2.99 -4.83
N ALA A 102 -18.96 -2.79 -6.15
CA ALA A 102 -18.73 -3.83 -7.14
C ALA A 102 -17.26 -4.24 -7.22
N TRP A 103 -16.36 -3.29 -7.00
CA TRP A 103 -14.92 -3.54 -7.00
C TRP A 103 -14.33 -3.52 -5.60
N ARG A 104 -13.41 -4.43 -5.35
CA ARG A 104 -12.61 -4.40 -4.14
C ARG A 104 -11.58 -3.28 -4.22
N LEU A 105 -11.49 -2.46 -3.19
CA LEU A 105 -10.42 -1.47 -3.07
C LEU A 105 -9.44 -1.90 -1.98
N THR A 106 -8.19 -2.07 -2.36
CA THR A 106 -7.08 -2.45 -1.48
C THR A 106 -6.06 -1.32 -1.43
N ALA A 107 -5.45 -1.08 -0.27
CA ALA A 107 -4.27 -0.23 -0.18
C ALA A 107 -3.07 -1.04 0.29
N GLU A 108 -1.99 -1.00 -0.48
CA GLU A 108 -0.66 -1.46 -0.09
C GLU A 108 0.10 -0.27 0.48
N THR A 109 0.28 -0.23 1.80
CA THR A 109 0.68 0.98 2.53
C THR A 109 1.61 0.70 3.70
N SER A 110 2.47 1.64 4.02
CA SER A 110 3.25 1.65 5.25
C SER A 110 2.45 2.11 6.47
N LEU A 111 1.25 2.64 6.27
CA LEU A 111 0.43 3.35 7.27
C LEU A 111 1.16 4.55 7.93
N ASN A 112 2.32 4.95 7.44
CA ASN A 112 3.11 6.04 8.04
C ASN A 112 2.69 7.41 7.47
N VAL A 113 1.42 7.75 7.67
CA VAL A 113 0.80 9.00 7.24
C VAL A 113 0.15 9.73 8.43
N PRO A 114 -0.12 11.03 8.36
CA PRO A 114 -0.94 11.71 9.38
C PRO A 114 -2.25 10.95 9.65
N GLU A 115 -2.63 10.84 10.91
CA GLU A 115 -3.83 10.07 11.34
C GLU A 115 -5.10 10.51 10.60
N GLY A 116 -5.27 11.82 10.35
CA GLY A 116 -6.43 12.34 9.62
C GLY A 116 -6.55 11.79 8.20
N LEU A 117 -5.42 11.51 7.51
CA LEU A 117 -5.43 10.87 6.20
C LEU A 117 -5.82 9.39 6.30
N ALA A 118 -5.29 8.67 7.30
CA ALA A 118 -5.70 7.28 7.53
C ALA A 118 -7.21 7.20 7.83
N ARG A 119 -7.74 8.05 8.72
CA ARG A 119 -9.18 8.14 9.02
C ARG A 119 -10.05 8.42 7.80
N ALA A 120 -9.56 9.23 6.87
CA ALA A 120 -10.30 9.57 5.65
C ALA A 120 -10.29 8.43 4.60
N ALA A 121 -9.18 7.68 4.48
CA ALA A 121 -9.04 6.63 3.48
C ALA A 121 -9.65 5.29 3.91
N LEU A 122 -9.44 4.87 5.15
CA LEU A 122 -9.78 3.51 5.63
C LEU A 122 -11.24 3.12 5.39
N PRO A 123 -12.26 3.97 5.62
CA PRO A 123 -13.65 3.60 5.37
C PRO A 123 -13.98 3.32 3.91
N ALA A 124 -13.17 3.80 2.97
CA ALA A 124 -13.34 3.56 1.54
C ALA A 124 -12.68 2.26 1.07
N LEU A 125 -11.86 1.62 1.88
CA LEU A 125 -11.11 0.40 1.54
C LEU A 125 -11.85 -0.86 1.99
N ASP A 126 -11.64 -1.94 1.26
CA ASP A 126 -12.09 -3.28 1.63
C ASP A 126 -10.97 -4.09 2.28
N GLU A 127 -9.72 -3.74 2.01
CA GLU A 127 -8.54 -4.42 2.56
C GLU A 127 -7.36 -3.46 2.67
N VAL A 128 -6.54 -3.69 3.68
CA VAL A 128 -5.24 -3.05 3.84
C VAL A 128 -4.15 -4.12 3.86
N ILE A 129 -3.15 -3.96 3.00
CA ILE A 129 -1.89 -4.70 3.04
C ILE A 129 -0.88 -3.77 3.73
N PHE A 130 -0.63 -4.03 4.99
CA PHE A 130 0.28 -3.24 5.81
C PHE A 130 1.71 -3.73 5.66
N ASP A 131 2.53 -2.96 4.98
CA ASP A 131 3.98 -3.18 4.88
C ASP A 131 4.68 -2.78 6.18
N VAL A 132 4.87 -3.72 7.08
CA VAL A 132 5.33 -3.49 8.46
C VAL A 132 6.74 -2.90 8.53
N LYS A 133 7.64 -3.27 7.64
CA LYS A 133 9.09 -3.01 7.64
C LYS A 133 9.77 -3.65 8.86
N ASP A 134 9.56 -3.13 10.08
CA ASP A 134 9.89 -3.79 11.35
C ASP A 134 9.09 -3.17 12.51
N ALA A 135 8.77 -3.94 13.55
CA ALA A 135 8.13 -3.41 14.75
C ALA A 135 9.14 -2.78 15.73
N ASP A 136 10.41 -3.15 15.64
CA ASP A 136 11.48 -2.50 16.41
C ASP A 136 11.78 -1.11 15.84
N PRO A 137 11.67 -0.03 16.64
CA PRO A 137 11.82 1.34 16.14
C PRO A 137 13.24 1.66 15.65
N ALA A 138 14.27 1.00 16.19
CA ALA A 138 15.65 1.22 15.76
C ALA A 138 15.89 0.58 14.38
N ILE A 139 15.44 -0.66 14.18
CA ILE A 139 15.51 -1.36 12.89
C ILE A 139 14.67 -0.60 11.85
N TYR A 140 13.44 -0.22 12.21
CA TYR A 140 12.56 0.54 11.31
C TYR A 140 13.24 1.83 10.84
N ARG A 141 13.80 2.61 11.76
CA ARG A 141 14.50 3.87 11.46
C ARG A 141 15.73 3.65 10.59
N ALA A 142 16.55 2.67 10.90
CA ALA A 142 17.73 2.34 10.12
C ALA A 142 17.40 1.97 8.66
N TYR A 143 16.28 1.26 8.46
CA TYR A 143 15.84 0.81 7.14
C TYR A 143 15.07 1.88 6.36
N THR A 144 14.17 2.63 7.01
CA THR A 144 13.23 3.54 6.35
C THR A 144 13.58 5.01 6.44
N GLY A 145 14.44 5.39 7.38
CA GLY A 145 14.73 6.78 7.73
C GLY A 145 13.64 7.47 8.56
N GLY A 146 12.53 6.79 8.84
CA GLY A 146 11.38 7.31 9.60
C GLY A 146 11.20 6.64 10.96
N ASP A 147 10.11 6.99 11.66
CA ASP A 147 9.68 6.40 12.92
C ASP A 147 8.43 5.55 12.71
N ASN A 148 8.29 4.41 13.42
CA ASN A 148 7.16 3.49 13.25
C ASN A 148 5.95 3.79 14.17
N ALA A 149 6.06 4.72 15.10
CA ALA A 149 4.98 4.99 16.08
C ALA A 149 3.66 5.35 15.37
N ARG A 150 3.74 6.21 14.34
CA ARG A 150 2.57 6.61 13.53
C ARG A 150 1.99 5.44 12.75
N ALA A 151 2.82 4.58 12.16
CA ALA A 151 2.35 3.40 11.44
C ALA A 151 1.61 2.43 12.37
N LEU A 152 2.11 2.21 13.59
CA LEU A 152 1.46 1.35 14.59
C LEU A 152 0.17 1.97 15.15
N LEU A 153 0.11 3.29 15.30
CA LEU A 153 -1.12 4.00 15.67
C LEU A 153 -2.20 3.80 14.59
N ASN A 154 -1.84 4.03 13.33
CA ASN A 154 -2.76 3.87 12.21
C ASN A 154 -3.13 2.39 11.94
N LEU A 155 -2.29 1.43 12.35
CA LEU A 155 -2.65 0.00 12.34
C LEU A 155 -3.83 -0.28 13.29
N ARG A 156 -3.80 0.29 14.52
CA ARG A 156 -4.93 0.15 15.45
C ARG A 156 -6.21 0.71 14.83
N LEU A 157 -6.13 1.91 14.26
CA LEU A 157 -7.24 2.51 13.55
C LEU A 157 -7.75 1.65 12.38
N ALA A 158 -6.86 1.03 11.61
CA ALA A 158 -7.23 0.13 10.52
C ALA A 158 -7.95 -1.13 11.05
N LEU A 159 -7.46 -1.72 12.15
CA LEU A 159 -8.11 -2.87 12.80
C LEU A 159 -9.50 -2.52 13.36
N GLU A 160 -9.65 -1.34 13.95
CA GLU A 160 -10.93 -0.84 14.46
C GLU A 160 -11.93 -0.56 13.32
N THR A 161 -11.46 0.02 12.21
CA THR A 161 -12.32 0.44 11.09
C THR A 161 -12.72 -0.74 10.20
N LEU A 162 -11.77 -1.63 9.88
CA LEU A 162 -11.96 -2.70 8.89
C LEU A 162 -12.19 -4.07 9.52
N GLY A 163 -11.70 -4.27 10.74
CA GLY A 163 -11.62 -5.59 11.38
C GLY A 163 -10.39 -6.38 10.95
N ALA A 164 -9.94 -7.28 11.83
CA ALA A 164 -8.68 -8.03 11.67
C ALA A 164 -8.60 -8.88 10.38
N GLN A 165 -9.73 -9.35 9.87
CA GLN A 165 -9.78 -10.17 8.64
C GLN A 165 -9.49 -9.39 7.36
N ARG A 166 -9.55 -8.05 7.41
CA ARG A 166 -9.30 -7.15 6.27
C ARG A 166 -7.95 -6.44 6.36
N VAL A 167 -7.12 -6.82 7.33
CA VAL A 167 -5.75 -6.28 7.49
C VAL A 167 -4.77 -7.43 7.36
N LEU A 168 -3.97 -7.40 6.29
CA LEU A 168 -2.85 -8.31 6.07
C LEU A 168 -1.55 -7.61 6.46
N ALA A 169 -0.84 -8.09 7.47
CA ALA A 169 0.49 -7.58 7.82
C ALA A 169 1.56 -8.33 7.02
N ARG A 170 2.26 -7.60 6.16
CA ARG A 170 3.39 -8.10 5.38
C ARG A 170 4.68 -7.82 6.13
N VAL A 171 5.31 -8.88 6.64
CA VAL A 171 6.50 -8.79 7.53
C VAL A 171 7.73 -9.31 6.80
N PRO A 172 8.61 -8.43 6.33
CA PRO A 172 9.78 -8.83 5.57
C PRO A 172 10.97 -9.21 6.47
N ARG A 173 11.70 -10.26 6.07
CA ARG A 173 13.10 -10.39 6.44
C ARG A 173 13.95 -9.55 5.50
N ILE A 174 14.64 -8.56 6.05
CA ILE A 174 15.38 -7.55 5.28
C ILE A 174 16.88 -7.78 5.48
N PRO A 175 17.60 -8.28 4.47
CA PRO A 175 19.03 -8.55 4.58
C PRO A 175 19.81 -7.32 5.05
N GLY A 176 20.68 -7.48 6.04
CA GLY A 176 21.49 -6.39 6.61
C GLY A 176 20.79 -5.50 7.62
N TYR A 177 19.47 -5.67 7.85
CA TYR A 177 18.70 -4.84 8.79
C TYR A 177 18.06 -5.63 9.92
N ASN A 178 17.39 -6.74 9.61
CA ASN A 178 16.78 -7.58 10.64
C ASN A 178 17.12 -9.06 10.47
N THR A 179 16.92 -9.82 11.55
CA THR A 179 17.13 -11.25 11.63
C THR A 179 15.80 -11.98 11.67
N GLU A 180 15.82 -13.31 11.54
CA GLU A 180 14.63 -14.15 11.76
C GLU A 180 13.99 -13.93 13.13
N ARG A 181 14.83 -13.74 14.17
CA ARG A 181 14.34 -13.43 15.53
C ARG A 181 13.60 -12.11 15.60
N ASP A 182 14.01 -11.09 14.84
CA ASP A 182 13.37 -9.79 14.82
C ASP A 182 12.05 -9.86 14.06
N VAL A 183 11.98 -10.62 12.96
CA VAL A 183 10.73 -10.94 12.26
C VAL A 183 9.73 -11.60 13.20
N GLN A 184 10.16 -12.61 13.97
CA GLN A 184 9.30 -13.28 14.95
C GLN A 184 8.81 -12.34 16.04
N LYS A 185 9.67 -11.43 16.56
CA LYS A 185 9.25 -10.38 17.50
C LYS A 185 8.22 -9.44 16.90
N SER A 186 8.42 -9.02 15.64
CA SER A 186 7.48 -8.18 14.92
C SER A 186 6.12 -8.88 14.77
N VAL A 187 6.09 -10.14 14.35
CA VAL A 187 4.85 -10.94 14.27
C VAL A 187 4.17 -11.05 15.63
N ALA A 188 4.94 -11.33 16.71
CA ALA A 188 4.38 -11.44 18.05
C ALA A 188 3.80 -10.11 18.56
N ALA A 189 4.48 -8.98 18.30
CA ALA A 189 3.99 -7.65 18.65
C ALA A 189 2.69 -7.31 17.93
N LEU A 190 2.61 -7.57 16.62
CA LEU A 190 1.43 -7.31 15.81
C LEU A 190 0.24 -8.22 16.18
N ARG A 191 0.50 -9.49 16.54
CA ARG A 191 -0.55 -10.38 17.09
C ARG A 191 -1.16 -9.83 18.37
N LYS A 192 -0.34 -9.29 19.27
CA LYS A 192 -0.83 -8.63 20.49
C LYS A 192 -1.67 -7.39 20.20
N MET A 193 -1.48 -6.75 19.05
CA MET A 193 -2.31 -5.65 18.59
C MET A 193 -3.62 -6.10 17.92
N GLY A 194 -3.81 -7.40 17.67
CA GLY A 194 -5.02 -7.97 17.07
C GLY A 194 -4.89 -8.34 15.59
N VAL A 195 -3.71 -8.29 15.00
CA VAL A 195 -3.49 -8.77 13.62
C VAL A 195 -3.57 -10.29 13.59
N THR A 196 -4.37 -10.82 12.65
CA THR A 196 -4.58 -12.27 12.48
C THR A 196 -4.04 -12.82 11.16
N ARG A 197 -3.80 -11.95 10.16
CA ARG A 197 -3.32 -12.35 8.84
C ARG A 197 -1.91 -11.83 8.62
N PHE A 198 -1.00 -12.74 8.26
CA PHE A 198 0.41 -12.43 8.05
C PHE A 198 0.90 -13.00 6.72
N ASP A 199 1.73 -12.21 6.03
CA ASP A 199 2.58 -12.63 4.91
C ASP A 199 4.03 -12.38 5.35
N VAL A 200 4.74 -13.46 5.69
CA VAL A 200 6.14 -13.41 6.12
C VAL A 200 7.01 -13.86 4.97
N PHE A 201 7.91 -13.01 4.51
CA PHE A 201 8.76 -13.29 3.36
C PHE A 201 10.17 -12.74 3.52
N SER A 202 11.09 -13.18 2.66
CA SER A 202 12.45 -12.64 2.59
C SER A 202 12.62 -11.74 1.37
N TYR A 203 13.17 -10.55 1.57
CA TYR A 203 13.55 -9.68 0.47
C TYR A 203 14.59 -10.36 -0.42
N ARG A 204 14.32 -10.42 -1.70
CA ARG A 204 15.29 -10.81 -2.72
C ARG A 204 15.90 -9.54 -3.28
N LEU A 205 17.15 -9.27 -2.90
CA LEU A 205 17.87 -8.13 -3.46
C LEU A 205 18.11 -8.39 -4.95
N PRO A 206 17.96 -7.37 -5.82
CA PRO A 206 18.37 -7.47 -7.20
C PRO A 206 19.84 -7.90 -7.25
N LYS A 207 20.18 -8.83 -8.14
CA LYS A 207 21.60 -9.11 -8.41
C LYS A 207 22.25 -7.80 -8.90
N ALA A 208 23.46 -7.50 -8.38
CA ALA A 208 24.21 -6.31 -8.77
C ALA A 208 24.23 -6.18 -10.30
N GLY A 209 23.76 -5.02 -10.82
CA GLY A 209 23.69 -4.73 -12.25
C GLY A 209 22.33 -4.92 -12.93
N LYS A 210 21.28 -5.38 -12.23
CA LYS A 210 19.91 -5.37 -12.78
C LYS A 210 19.07 -4.34 -12.05
N THR A 211 18.88 -3.18 -12.65
CA THR A 211 17.81 -2.27 -12.28
C THR A 211 16.47 -3.01 -12.53
N PRO A 212 15.53 -3.02 -11.58
CA PRO A 212 14.18 -3.51 -11.86
C PRO A 212 13.66 -2.80 -13.11
N ALA A 213 13.10 -3.55 -14.06
CA ALA A 213 12.44 -2.95 -15.20
C ALA A 213 11.37 -1.98 -14.69
N PRO A 214 11.22 -0.78 -15.28
CA PRO A 214 10.11 0.09 -14.93
C PRO A 214 8.83 -0.71 -15.15
N VAL A 215 7.97 -0.67 -14.14
CA VAL A 215 6.63 -1.22 -14.25
C VAL A 215 5.88 -0.23 -15.16
N VAL A 216 5.80 -0.54 -16.44
CA VAL A 216 5.07 0.22 -17.47
C VAL A 216 3.61 -0.20 -17.42
#